data_3090c0fe402d9f485ee9c8ddbf08d732
#
_entry.id   3090c0fe402d9f485ee9c8ddbf08d732
#
_cell.length_a   1.000
_cell.length_b   1.000
_cell.length_c   1.000
_cell.angle_alpha   90.00
_cell.angle_beta   90.00
_cell.angle_gamma   90.00
#
_symmetry.space_group_name_H-M   'P 1'
#
loop_
_entity.id
_entity.type
_entity.pdbx_description
1 polymer ?
#
loop_
_entity_poly.entity_id
_entity_poly.type
_entity_poly.pdbx_seq_one_letter_code
_entity_poly.pdbx_strand_id
1 'polypeptide(L)'
;MAFTRQALAVYEKADKNWKENMATKGAYVVQDAANPDITILASGSEVNMALKAASLANGKSIRVVSVPDLAKFASLCPCEQEKIIGNPKRVVCTEAGISTEWLQFAKKEDCFCIDRFGTSGPANKVAEYLGFTAEKLAEILNK
;
A
#
# COMPACT_ATOMS: atom_id res chain seq x y z
N MET A 1 6.99 -17.28 1.22
CA MET A 1 7.14 -15.93 0.69
C MET A 1 6.78 -15.98 -0.79
N ALA A 2 5.91 -15.10 -1.27
CA ALA A 2 5.53 -15.03 -2.67
C ALA A 2 6.22 -13.83 -3.34
N PHE A 3 6.72 -14.00 -4.55
CA PHE A 3 7.38 -12.95 -5.33
C PHE A 3 6.68 -12.79 -6.67
N THR A 4 6.55 -11.53 -7.10
CA THR A 4 6.11 -11.23 -8.47
C THR A 4 7.14 -11.66 -9.51
N ARG A 5 6.70 -12.04 -10.70
CA ARG A 5 7.56 -12.28 -11.87
C ARG A 5 7.80 -11.03 -12.72
N GLN A 6 7.18 -9.93 -12.35
CA GLN A 6 7.32 -8.67 -13.07
C GLN A 6 8.64 -7.97 -12.69
N ALA A 7 9.22 -7.24 -13.63
CA ALA A 7 10.28 -6.30 -13.34
C ALA A 7 9.68 -5.09 -12.60
N LEU A 8 10.17 -4.84 -11.40
CA LEU A 8 9.75 -3.72 -10.56
C LEU A 8 10.86 -2.69 -10.47
N ALA A 9 10.48 -1.42 -10.45
CA ALA A 9 11.42 -0.36 -10.16
C ALA A 9 11.90 -0.47 -8.70
N VAL A 10 13.20 -0.28 -8.51
CA VAL A 10 13.76 -0.14 -7.15
C VAL A 10 13.50 1.29 -6.70
N TYR A 11 12.72 1.44 -5.63
CA TYR A 11 12.41 2.74 -5.05
C TYR A 11 13.29 3.06 -3.84
N GLU A 12 13.52 4.32 -3.59
CA GLU A 12 14.15 4.80 -2.36
C GLU A 12 13.21 4.59 -1.17
N LYS A 13 13.77 4.45 0.02
CA LYS A 13 13.01 4.31 1.27
C LYS A 13 13.31 5.52 2.15
N ALA A 14 12.26 6.24 2.53
CA ALA A 14 12.38 7.36 3.46
C ALA A 14 12.88 6.87 4.84
N ASP A 15 12.43 5.69 5.24
CA ASP A 15 12.89 5.04 6.48
C ASP A 15 14.33 4.51 6.32
N LYS A 16 15.26 5.13 7.04
CA LYS A 16 16.69 4.71 7.07
C LYS A 16 16.88 3.30 7.68
N ASN A 17 15.99 2.91 8.58
CA ASN A 17 16.02 1.63 9.30
C ASN A 17 15.07 0.59 8.69
N TRP A 18 14.69 0.75 7.42
CA TRP A 18 13.69 -0.09 6.78
C TRP A 18 13.93 -1.61 6.90
N LYS A 19 15.19 -2.06 6.89
CA LYS A 19 15.53 -3.49 7.03
C LYS A 19 15.17 -4.02 8.41
N GLU A 20 15.51 -3.27 9.45
CA GLU A 20 15.18 -3.60 10.83
C GLU A 20 13.67 -3.54 11.07
N ASN A 21 13.02 -2.47 10.61
CA ASN A 21 11.57 -2.31 10.74
C ASN A 21 10.80 -3.39 9.96
N MET A 22 11.25 -3.77 8.78
CA MET A 22 10.70 -4.91 8.04
C MET A 22 10.82 -6.21 8.86
N ALA A 23 11.99 -6.47 9.44
CA ALA A 23 12.23 -7.71 10.19
C ALA A 23 11.49 -7.75 11.53
N THR A 24 11.40 -6.64 12.25
CA THR A 24 10.84 -6.57 13.61
C THR A 24 9.37 -6.18 13.65
N LYS A 25 8.92 -5.31 12.72
CA LYS A 25 7.57 -4.73 12.70
C LYS A 25 6.71 -5.17 11.51
N GLY A 26 7.32 -5.82 10.53
CA GLY A 26 6.61 -6.25 9.32
C GLY A 26 6.27 -5.13 8.34
N ALA A 27 6.63 -3.88 8.64
CA ALA A 27 6.31 -2.71 7.82
C ALA A 27 7.38 -1.62 7.93
N TYR A 28 7.47 -0.75 6.92
CA TYR A 28 8.37 0.41 6.91
C TYR A 28 7.85 1.52 5.99
N VAL A 29 8.27 2.75 6.26
CA VAL A 29 7.86 3.93 5.46
C VAL A 29 8.71 4.01 4.19
N VAL A 30 8.05 4.06 3.05
CA VAL A 30 8.66 4.21 1.72
C VAL A 30 8.73 5.68 1.32
N GLN A 31 7.60 6.36 1.39
CA GLN A 31 7.48 7.81 1.17
C GLN A 31 6.89 8.42 2.43
N ASP A 32 7.58 9.41 2.98
CA ASP A 32 7.15 10.09 4.19
C ASP A 32 6.42 11.40 3.89
N ALA A 33 5.52 11.74 4.80
CA ALA A 33 4.85 13.03 4.85
C ALA A 33 4.62 13.36 6.33
N ALA A 34 5.03 14.56 6.77
CA ALA A 34 4.99 14.95 8.18
C ALA A 34 3.56 14.96 8.76
N ASN A 35 2.59 15.43 7.97
CA ASN A 35 1.16 15.45 8.32
C ASN A 35 0.38 14.89 7.12
N PRO A 36 0.30 13.57 6.97
CA PRO A 36 -0.35 12.98 5.80
C PRO A 36 -1.87 13.20 5.84
N ASP A 37 -2.42 13.66 4.73
CA ASP A 37 -3.87 13.59 4.53
C ASP A 37 -4.30 12.13 4.38
N ILE A 38 -3.46 11.36 3.65
CA ILE A 38 -3.71 9.94 3.38
C ILE A 38 -2.43 9.14 3.65
N THR A 39 -2.57 7.98 4.28
CA THR A 39 -1.54 6.95 4.30
C THR A 39 -1.99 5.75 3.47
N ILE A 40 -1.15 5.35 2.51
CA ILE A 40 -1.38 4.16 1.70
C ILE A 40 -0.57 3.01 2.30
N LEU A 41 -1.24 1.93 2.67
CA LEU A 41 -0.62 0.66 3.05
C LEU A 41 -0.64 -0.27 1.83
N ALA A 42 0.53 -0.78 1.44
CA ALA A 42 0.68 -1.63 0.26
C ALA A 42 1.67 -2.77 0.53
N SER A 43 1.46 -3.93 -0.07
CA SER A 43 2.43 -5.02 -0.02
C SER A 43 3.09 -5.28 -1.39
N GLY A 44 4.28 -5.88 -1.38
CA GLY A 44 4.94 -6.41 -2.58
C GLY A 44 4.99 -5.43 -3.78
N SER A 45 4.48 -5.88 -4.92
CA SER A 45 4.46 -5.12 -6.19
C SER A 45 3.57 -3.88 -6.13
N GLU A 46 2.57 -3.87 -5.27
CA GLU A 46 1.59 -2.79 -5.14
C GLU A 46 2.18 -1.53 -4.55
N VAL A 47 3.35 -1.61 -3.89
CA VAL A 47 4.09 -0.43 -3.42
C VAL A 47 4.48 0.50 -4.58
N ASN A 48 4.93 -0.05 -5.71
CA ASN A 48 5.23 0.75 -6.91
C ASN A 48 3.97 1.43 -7.46
N MET A 49 2.85 0.71 -7.45
CA MET A 49 1.55 1.26 -7.86
C MET A 49 1.10 2.38 -6.91
N ALA A 50 1.26 2.19 -5.60
CA ALA A 50 0.95 3.19 -4.58
C ALA A 50 1.77 4.48 -4.75
N LEU A 51 3.07 4.36 -5.00
CA LEU A 51 3.95 5.51 -5.27
C LEU A 51 3.51 6.27 -6.53
N LYS A 52 3.19 5.54 -7.62
CA LYS A 52 2.67 6.16 -8.83
C LYS A 52 1.32 6.84 -8.59
N ALA A 53 0.40 6.20 -7.89
CA ALA A 53 -0.90 6.79 -7.55
C ALA A 53 -0.75 8.04 -6.68
N ALA A 54 0.16 8.02 -5.70
CA ALA A 54 0.47 9.17 -4.86
C ALA A 54 0.98 10.37 -5.69
N SER A 55 1.81 10.12 -6.71
CA SER A 55 2.28 11.17 -7.63
C SER A 55 1.20 11.75 -8.54
N LEU A 56 0.11 11.02 -8.76
CA LEU A 56 -1.05 11.43 -9.55
C LEU A 56 -2.15 12.10 -8.70
N ALA A 57 -2.06 12.00 -7.39
CA ALA A 57 -3.03 12.59 -6.48
C ALA A 57 -2.80 14.12 -6.35
N ASN A 58 -3.86 14.88 -6.58
CA ASN A 58 -3.79 16.34 -6.63
C ASN A 58 -3.77 16.98 -5.24
N GLY A 59 -2.68 17.68 -4.91
CA GLY A 59 -2.58 18.58 -3.75
C GLY A 59 -2.72 17.91 -2.38
N LYS A 60 -2.64 16.57 -2.30
CA LYS A 60 -2.72 15.83 -1.03
C LYS A 60 -1.34 15.43 -0.52
N SER A 61 -1.16 15.53 0.78
CA SER A 61 0.03 15.04 1.47
C SER A 61 -0.12 13.53 1.71
N ILE A 62 0.70 12.71 1.04
CA ILE A 62 0.54 11.25 1.04
C ILE A 62 1.78 10.56 1.59
N ARG A 63 1.58 9.72 2.60
CA ARG A 63 2.56 8.76 3.09
C ARG A 63 2.30 7.41 2.42
N VAL A 64 3.38 6.71 2.05
CA VAL A 64 3.30 5.33 1.53
C VAL A 64 4.10 4.41 2.45
N VAL A 65 3.46 3.36 2.91
CA VAL A 65 4.02 2.33 3.79
C VAL A 65 4.03 1.00 3.08
N SER A 66 5.17 0.35 3.05
CA SER A 66 5.30 -1.04 2.63
C SER A 66 5.03 -1.97 3.81
N VAL A 67 4.16 -2.95 3.62
CA VAL A 67 3.77 -3.94 4.64
C VAL A 67 4.04 -5.36 4.11
N PRO A 68 5.30 -5.80 4.04
CA PRO A 68 5.64 -7.12 3.53
C PRO A 68 5.23 -8.28 4.45
N ASP A 69 4.98 -8.02 5.73
CA ASP A 69 4.48 -9.01 6.70
C ASP A 69 3.30 -8.42 7.45
N LEU A 70 2.10 -8.56 6.86
CA LEU A 70 0.87 -8.00 7.41
C LEU A 70 0.50 -8.62 8.75
N ALA A 71 0.73 -9.92 8.95
CA ALA A 71 0.42 -10.59 10.22
C ALA A 71 1.27 -10.03 11.36
N LYS A 72 2.57 -9.83 11.12
CA LYS A 72 3.46 -9.21 12.09
C LYS A 72 3.07 -7.76 12.38
N PHE A 73 2.80 -6.97 11.34
CA PHE A 73 2.37 -5.58 11.50
C PHE A 73 1.06 -5.47 12.29
N ALA A 74 0.10 -6.36 12.02
CA ALA A 74 -1.17 -6.42 12.73
C ALA A 74 -1.03 -6.81 14.21
N SER A 75 0.01 -7.59 14.55
CA SER A 75 0.28 -8.00 15.94
C SER A 75 0.94 -6.92 16.81
N LEU A 76 1.39 -5.82 16.21
CA LEU A 76 1.96 -4.70 16.96
C LEU A 76 0.89 -4.02 17.84
N CYS A 77 1.33 -3.42 18.95
CA CYS A 77 0.42 -2.57 19.72
C CYS A 77 -0.02 -1.34 18.88
N PRO A 78 -1.22 -0.79 19.13
CA PRO A 78 -1.72 0.37 18.37
C PRO A 78 -0.73 1.53 18.30
N CYS A 79 0.02 1.80 19.37
CA CYS A 79 0.98 2.89 19.38
C CYS A 79 2.18 2.67 18.42
N GLU A 80 2.58 1.41 18.17
CA GLU A 80 3.63 1.10 17.20
C GLU A 80 3.09 1.18 15.76
N GLN A 81 1.84 0.74 15.54
CA GLN A 81 1.16 0.88 14.25
C GLN A 81 1.00 2.37 13.89
N GLU A 82 0.54 3.20 14.83
CA GLU A 82 0.37 4.65 14.64
C GLU A 82 1.68 5.34 14.28
N LYS A 83 2.82 4.97 14.86
CA LYS A 83 4.14 5.53 14.49
C LYS A 83 4.48 5.28 13.01
N ILE A 84 4.08 4.12 12.47
CA ILE A 84 4.36 3.74 11.09
C ILE A 84 3.31 4.34 10.15
N ILE A 85 2.03 4.23 10.49
CA ILE A 85 0.92 4.78 9.72
C ILE A 85 0.98 6.31 9.72
N GLY A 86 1.43 6.91 10.80
CA GLY A 86 1.29 8.33 11.07
C GLY A 86 -0.11 8.62 11.64
N ASN A 87 -0.52 9.88 11.54
CA ASN A 87 -1.86 10.30 11.94
C ASN A 87 -2.62 10.90 10.74
N PRO A 88 -2.94 10.09 9.71
CA PRO A 88 -3.64 10.57 8.52
C PRO A 88 -5.11 10.80 8.82
N LYS A 89 -5.75 11.64 7.99
CA LYS A 89 -7.21 11.77 7.98
C LYS A 89 -7.89 10.51 7.44
N ARG A 90 -7.16 9.75 6.58
CA ARG A 90 -7.67 8.56 5.89
C ARG A 90 -6.55 7.55 5.65
N VAL A 91 -6.84 6.26 5.87
CA VAL A 91 -5.97 5.16 5.48
C VAL A 91 -6.56 4.46 4.27
N VAL A 92 -5.74 4.21 3.25
CA VAL A 92 -6.11 3.46 2.05
C VAL A 92 -5.21 2.24 1.97
N CYS A 93 -5.78 1.06 1.69
CA CYS A 93 -5.00 -0.16 1.51
C CYS A 93 -5.04 -0.60 0.05
N THR A 94 -3.94 -1.17 -0.46
CA THR A 94 -3.89 -1.73 -1.81
C THR A 94 -3.15 -3.06 -1.84
N GLU A 95 -3.81 -4.08 -2.40
CA GLU A 95 -3.31 -5.46 -2.48
C GLU A 95 -3.93 -6.17 -3.69
N ALA A 96 -3.11 -6.90 -4.45
CA ALA A 96 -3.58 -7.78 -5.53
C ALA A 96 -4.29 -9.06 -5.03
N GLY A 97 -4.65 -9.11 -3.79
CA GLY A 97 -5.42 -10.13 -3.09
C GLY A 97 -6.73 -9.59 -2.52
N ILE A 98 -7.36 -10.37 -1.65
CA ILE A 98 -8.62 -10.01 -1.00
C ILE A 98 -8.41 -8.96 0.10
N SER A 99 -9.44 -8.13 0.31
CA SER A 99 -9.38 -7.02 1.27
C SER A 99 -9.52 -7.44 2.74
N THR A 100 -9.91 -8.68 3.03
CA THR A 100 -10.35 -9.11 4.38
C THR A 100 -9.36 -8.76 5.49
N GLU A 101 -8.08 -9.00 5.27
CA GLU A 101 -7.06 -8.74 6.30
C GLU A 101 -6.72 -7.24 6.44
N TRP A 102 -7.04 -6.44 5.44
CA TRP A 102 -6.81 -4.99 5.43
C TRP A 102 -7.92 -4.20 6.12
N LEU A 103 -9.09 -4.79 6.34
CA LEU A 103 -10.25 -4.14 6.98
C LEU A 103 -10.00 -3.73 8.44
N GLN A 104 -8.96 -4.23 9.07
CA GLN A 104 -8.53 -3.79 10.40
C GLN A 104 -7.83 -2.41 10.37
N PHE A 105 -7.35 -1.96 9.21
CA PHE A 105 -6.63 -0.70 9.04
C PHE A 105 -7.42 0.35 8.27
N ALA A 106 -8.30 -0.07 7.37
CA ALA A 106 -9.07 0.82 6.50
C ALA A 106 -10.51 0.36 6.34
N LYS A 107 -11.39 1.28 5.97
CA LYS A 107 -12.77 0.95 5.62
C LYS A 107 -12.81 0.18 4.30
N LYS A 108 -13.89 -0.55 4.04
CA LYS A 108 -14.06 -1.36 2.83
C LYS A 108 -13.92 -0.52 1.54
N GLU A 109 -14.48 0.67 1.52
CA GLU A 109 -14.42 1.61 0.40
C GLU A 109 -13.00 2.17 0.15
N ASP A 110 -12.11 2.05 1.14
CA ASP A 110 -10.71 2.48 1.11
C ASP A 110 -9.73 1.30 0.87
N CYS A 111 -10.26 0.09 0.69
CA CYS A 111 -9.49 -1.07 0.30
C CYS A 111 -9.53 -1.27 -1.22
N PHE A 112 -8.48 -0.81 -1.90
CA PHE A 112 -8.29 -1.05 -3.33
C PHE A 112 -7.65 -2.42 -3.54
N CYS A 113 -8.48 -3.44 -3.58
CA CYS A 113 -8.11 -4.86 -3.58
C CYS A 113 -8.85 -5.63 -4.67
N ILE A 114 -8.40 -6.86 -4.96
CA ILE A 114 -9.05 -7.74 -5.93
C ILE A 114 -9.88 -8.78 -5.19
N ASP A 115 -11.13 -8.45 -4.85
CA ASP A 115 -12.07 -9.32 -4.12
C ASP A 115 -12.85 -10.24 -5.09
N ARG A 116 -12.17 -10.75 -6.11
CA ARG A 116 -12.73 -11.68 -7.09
C ARG A 116 -11.66 -12.60 -7.66
N PHE A 117 -12.05 -13.65 -8.35
CA PHE A 117 -11.10 -14.50 -9.05
C PHE A 117 -10.29 -13.71 -10.08
N GLY A 118 -8.97 -13.99 -10.09
CA GLY A 118 -8.05 -13.46 -11.10
C GLY A 118 -8.28 -14.09 -12.46
N THR A 119 -7.49 -13.64 -13.42
CA THR A 119 -7.46 -14.21 -14.78
C THR A 119 -6.02 -14.39 -15.23
N SER A 120 -5.81 -15.18 -16.28
CA SER A 120 -4.50 -15.41 -16.87
C SER A 120 -4.28 -14.52 -18.09
N GLY A 121 -3.06 -13.97 -18.21
CA GLY A 121 -2.69 -13.11 -19.33
C GLY A 121 -1.44 -12.29 -19.04
N PRO A 122 -1.02 -11.44 -20.00
CA PRO A 122 0.03 -10.46 -19.75
C PRO A 122 -0.38 -9.52 -18.59
N ALA A 123 0.54 -9.26 -17.65
CA ALA A 123 0.24 -8.59 -16.38
C ALA A 123 -0.48 -7.24 -16.55
N ASN A 124 -0.04 -6.42 -17.50
CA ASN A 124 -0.66 -5.12 -17.80
C ASN A 124 -2.11 -5.27 -18.29
N LYS A 125 -2.38 -6.25 -19.17
CA LYS A 125 -3.73 -6.53 -19.69
C LYS A 125 -4.66 -7.03 -18.59
N VAL A 126 -4.15 -7.89 -17.70
CA VAL A 126 -4.88 -8.37 -16.53
C VAL A 126 -5.20 -7.22 -15.58
N ALA A 127 -4.23 -6.35 -15.29
CA ALA A 127 -4.42 -5.18 -14.43
C ALA A 127 -5.50 -4.23 -15.00
N GLU A 128 -5.42 -3.92 -16.30
CA GLU A 128 -6.43 -3.11 -17.00
C GLU A 128 -7.82 -3.75 -16.93
N TYR A 129 -7.93 -5.05 -17.21
CA TYR A 129 -9.20 -5.79 -17.17
C TYR A 129 -9.83 -5.81 -15.78
N LEU A 130 -8.99 -5.93 -14.74
CA LEU A 130 -9.44 -5.91 -13.35
C LEU A 130 -9.71 -4.49 -12.85
N GLY A 131 -9.27 -3.46 -13.58
CA GLY A 131 -9.31 -2.07 -13.14
C GLY A 131 -8.31 -1.78 -12.01
N PHE A 132 -7.30 -2.64 -11.85
CA PHE A 132 -6.32 -2.56 -10.76
C PHE A 132 -5.07 -1.83 -11.25
N THR A 133 -5.18 -0.50 -11.37
CA THR A 133 -4.12 0.38 -11.90
C THR A 133 -3.86 1.56 -10.98
N ALA A 134 -2.70 2.19 -11.15
CA ALA A 134 -2.33 3.38 -10.37
C ALA A 134 -3.28 4.56 -10.60
N GLU A 135 -3.78 4.71 -11.81
CA GLU A 135 -4.73 5.76 -12.19
C GLU A 135 -6.06 5.57 -11.43
N LYS A 136 -6.56 4.32 -11.35
CA LYS A 136 -7.78 4.01 -10.60
C LYS A 136 -7.58 4.18 -9.09
N LEU A 137 -6.42 3.82 -8.56
CA LEU A 137 -6.08 4.11 -7.17
C LEU A 137 -6.04 5.63 -6.94
N ALA A 138 -5.45 6.41 -7.84
CA ALA A 138 -5.41 7.87 -7.73
C ALA A 138 -6.82 8.51 -7.74
N GLU A 139 -7.77 7.97 -8.51
CA GLU A 139 -9.18 8.38 -8.45
C GLU A 139 -9.77 8.20 -7.03
N ILE A 140 -9.42 7.11 -6.34
CA ILE A 140 -9.84 6.86 -4.95
C ILE A 140 -9.18 7.85 -3.99
N LEU A 141 -7.89 8.14 -4.19
CA LEU A 141 -7.16 9.11 -3.35
C LEU A 141 -7.72 10.53 -3.49
N ASN A 142 -8.27 10.90 -4.63
CA ASN A 142 -8.82 12.24 -4.91
C ASN A 142 -10.25 12.46 -4.41
N LYS A 143 -10.91 11.43 -3.93
CA LYS A 143 -12.23 11.53 -3.24
C LYS A 143 -12.05 12.04 -1.80
#